data_b0c69b3e5dd4dd7eaea22a3270bb461d
#
_entry.id   b0c69b3e5dd4dd7eaea22a3270bb461d
#
_cell.length_a   1.000
_cell.length_b   1.000
_cell.length_c   1.000
_cell.angle_alpha   90.00
_cell.angle_beta   90.00
_cell.angle_gamma   90.00
#
_symmetry.space_group_name_H-M   'P 1'
#
loop_
_entity.id
_entity.type
_entity.pdbx_description
1 polymer ?
#
loop_
_entity_poly.entity_id
_entity_poly.type
_entity_poly.pdbx_seq_one_letter_code
_entity_poly.pdbx_strand_id
1 'polypeptide(L)'
;GVVWGRGWGSLSPVIGGSDLDGDGYRDVLARLGDGLRTYSSDASGRFVRFTPWGAGWSSFTQLSTGADWNGDGSADLLAVNPSAHSGALSFYAGAGRRNFTTRAAAFPTVPGADLACVVGDVNGDGHTDAVARVRTRNTLVFLGGRSGGGFAAPVTVGSGWNAFTLVEASGDYDGDGVPDLLARDARGALFVYPLRRNLTFKTPKSIGVGFQGMQSVVGTGAFDKDAYADVIALRASDHALILFRGTGSSTLQGGPVLARAQSGLIQILGVGDYNGDKTADLVARGGDGRLWLYPGNGLGALLGRQPLRGGEGAGHVLG
;
A
#
# COMPACT_ATOMS: atom_id res chain seq x y z
N GLY A 1 -9.74 -11.99 27.77
CA GLY A 1 -9.86 -11.88 26.33
C GLY A 1 -8.71 -11.06 25.77
N VAL A 2 -8.03 -11.58 24.78
CA VAL A 2 -6.91 -10.87 24.11
C VAL A 2 -7.52 -9.76 23.26
N VAL A 3 -7.22 -8.51 23.58
CA VAL A 3 -7.64 -7.36 22.78
C VAL A 3 -6.60 -7.16 21.68
N TRP A 4 -6.79 -7.74 20.50
CA TRP A 4 -5.92 -7.57 19.35
C TRP A 4 -5.82 -6.10 18.88
N GLY A 5 -6.73 -5.25 19.30
CA GLY A 5 -6.78 -3.85 18.96
C GLY A 5 -5.84 -2.94 19.74
N ARG A 6 -4.87 -3.47 20.50
CA ARG A 6 -3.86 -2.68 21.24
C ARG A 6 -2.46 -3.19 20.96
N GLY A 7 -1.44 -2.35 21.19
CA GLY A 7 -0.04 -2.71 20.96
C GLY A 7 0.51 -2.34 19.59
N TRP A 8 -0.30 -1.76 18.71
CA TRP A 8 0.13 -1.37 17.35
C TRP A 8 0.98 -0.09 17.31
N GLY A 9 1.13 0.60 18.44
CA GLY A 9 1.95 1.82 18.52
C GLY A 9 3.43 1.58 18.26
N SER A 10 3.94 0.39 18.62
CA SER A 10 5.33 -0.04 18.38
C SER A 10 5.54 -0.72 17.02
N LEU A 11 4.48 -0.98 16.27
CA LEU A 11 4.56 -1.62 14.95
C LEU A 11 4.79 -0.57 13.86
N SER A 12 5.84 -0.74 13.06
CA SER A 12 6.16 0.16 11.93
C SER A 12 7.13 -0.52 10.96
N PRO A 13 6.82 -0.53 9.62
CA PRO A 13 5.55 -0.12 9.03
C PRO A 13 4.39 -1.06 9.35
N VAL A 14 3.16 -0.57 9.13
CA VAL A 14 1.93 -1.37 9.03
C VAL A 14 1.44 -1.27 7.60
N ILE A 15 1.14 -2.39 6.97
CA ILE A 15 0.72 -2.52 5.58
C ILE A 15 -0.50 -3.42 5.54
N GLY A 16 -1.50 -3.09 4.76
CA GLY A 16 -2.71 -3.88 4.65
C GLY A 16 -3.18 -4.04 3.21
N GLY A 17 -4.20 -4.85 3.04
CA GLY A 17 -4.94 -4.95 1.80
C GLY A 17 -4.60 -6.12 0.89
N SER A 18 -3.87 -7.13 1.37
CA SER A 18 -3.56 -8.34 0.60
C SER A 18 -3.99 -9.59 1.35
N ASP A 19 -4.41 -10.60 0.63
CA ASP A 19 -4.58 -11.96 1.13
C ASP A 19 -3.20 -12.65 1.17
N LEU A 20 -2.61 -12.69 2.36
CA LEU A 20 -1.24 -13.19 2.57
C LEU A 20 -1.20 -14.69 2.92
N ASP A 21 -2.34 -15.27 3.27
CA ASP A 21 -2.40 -16.69 3.63
C ASP A 21 -3.29 -17.53 2.71
N GLY A 22 -3.88 -16.93 1.68
CA GLY A 22 -4.63 -17.63 0.63
C GLY A 22 -6.03 -18.06 1.06
N ASP A 23 -6.61 -17.42 2.09
CA ASP A 23 -7.94 -17.75 2.59
C ASP A 23 -9.09 -16.93 1.96
N GLY A 24 -8.75 -15.98 1.09
CA GLY A 24 -9.68 -15.11 0.37
C GLY A 24 -9.99 -13.80 1.08
N TYR A 25 -9.44 -13.57 2.28
CA TYR A 25 -9.64 -12.33 3.04
C TYR A 25 -8.34 -11.52 3.11
N ARG A 26 -8.48 -10.20 3.25
CA ARG A 26 -7.33 -9.30 3.26
C ARG A 26 -6.70 -9.23 4.64
N ASP A 27 -5.40 -9.30 4.69
CA ASP A 27 -4.58 -9.34 5.89
C ASP A 27 -3.86 -8.02 6.16
N VAL A 28 -3.24 -7.94 7.34
CA VAL A 28 -2.31 -6.87 7.72
C VAL A 28 -0.94 -7.45 8.00
N LEU A 29 0.08 -6.87 7.37
CA LEU A 29 1.49 -7.14 7.64
C LEU A 29 2.05 -6.02 8.52
N ALA A 30 2.78 -6.36 9.57
CA ALA A 30 3.37 -5.35 10.44
C ALA A 30 4.73 -5.79 11.00
N ARG A 31 5.64 -4.83 11.15
CA ARG A 31 6.94 -5.05 11.76
C ARG A 31 6.95 -4.60 13.22
N LEU A 32 7.45 -5.45 14.11
CA LEU A 32 7.72 -5.15 15.51
C LEU A 32 9.21 -5.30 15.78
N GLY A 33 9.92 -4.18 15.97
CA GLY A 33 11.38 -4.18 16.09
C GLY A 33 12.02 -4.81 14.85
N ASP A 34 12.73 -5.92 15.03
CA ASP A 34 13.37 -6.67 13.96
C ASP A 34 12.50 -7.82 13.39
N GLY A 35 11.36 -8.09 14.03
CA GLY A 35 10.45 -9.16 13.61
C GLY A 35 9.34 -8.66 12.69
N LEU A 36 8.96 -9.47 11.68
CA LEU A 36 7.80 -9.25 10.82
C LEU A 36 6.67 -10.20 11.20
N ARG A 37 5.43 -9.77 11.05
CA ARG A 37 4.22 -10.54 11.41
C ARG A 37 3.10 -10.29 10.42
N THR A 38 2.40 -11.35 10.01
CA THR A 38 1.09 -11.26 9.36
C THR A 38 0.00 -11.41 10.41
N TYR A 39 -1.03 -10.61 10.30
CA TYR A 39 -2.26 -10.70 11.06
C TYR A 39 -3.38 -11.06 10.11
N SER A 40 -3.79 -12.32 10.13
CA SER A 40 -4.84 -12.87 9.26
C SER A 40 -6.22 -12.45 9.73
N SER A 41 -7.08 -12.07 8.81
CA SER A 41 -8.45 -11.67 9.09
C SER A 41 -9.47 -12.72 8.65
N ASP A 42 -10.74 -12.54 9.04
CA ASP A 42 -11.88 -13.29 8.55
C ASP A 42 -12.81 -12.42 7.69
N ALA A 43 -13.89 -13.02 7.18
CA ALA A 43 -14.92 -12.34 6.37
C ALA A 43 -15.53 -11.09 7.03
N SER A 44 -15.37 -10.88 8.33
CA SER A 44 -15.85 -9.70 9.05
C SER A 44 -14.75 -8.67 9.30
N GLY A 45 -13.54 -8.88 8.76
CA GLY A 45 -12.37 -8.05 9.00
C GLY A 45 -11.78 -8.19 10.40
N ARG A 46 -12.11 -9.27 11.14
CA ARG A 46 -11.54 -9.54 12.47
C ARG A 46 -10.24 -10.30 12.34
N PHE A 47 -9.24 -9.96 13.14
CA PHE A 47 -8.02 -10.77 13.22
C PHE A 47 -8.30 -12.08 13.95
N VAL A 48 -8.01 -13.19 13.27
CA VAL A 48 -8.20 -14.55 13.79
C VAL A 48 -6.90 -15.20 14.21
N ARG A 49 -5.79 -14.74 13.65
CA ARG A 49 -4.46 -15.30 13.90
C ARG A 49 -3.36 -14.28 13.61
N PHE A 50 -2.19 -14.42 14.22
CA PHE A 50 -0.95 -13.84 13.71
C PHE A 50 0.09 -14.93 13.43
N THR A 51 0.93 -14.69 12.43
CA THR A 51 2.04 -15.56 12.06
C THR A 51 3.34 -14.78 12.10
N PRO A 52 4.33 -15.15 12.95
CA PRO A 52 5.63 -14.50 12.97
C PRO A 52 6.49 -14.98 11.81
N TRP A 53 7.26 -14.08 11.21
CA TRP A 53 8.15 -14.33 10.06
C TRP A 53 9.64 -14.31 10.41
N GLY A 54 9.97 -14.34 11.69
CA GLY A 54 11.36 -14.28 12.14
C GLY A 54 11.91 -12.87 12.21
N ALA A 55 13.25 -12.78 12.37
CA ALA A 55 14.03 -11.56 12.55
C ALA A 55 14.76 -11.18 11.25
N GLY A 56 15.44 -10.03 11.23
CA GLY A 56 16.21 -9.51 10.09
C GLY A 56 15.48 -8.44 9.28
N TRP A 57 14.30 -8.00 9.73
CA TRP A 57 13.44 -7.08 8.98
C TRP A 57 13.68 -5.60 9.29
N SER A 58 14.51 -5.29 10.31
CA SER A 58 14.83 -3.90 10.67
C SER A 58 15.63 -3.16 9.62
N SER A 59 16.38 -3.87 8.77
CA SER A 59 17.14 -3.30 7.66
C SER A 59 16.30 -2.85 6.47
N PHE A 60 15.04 -3.29 6.38
CA PHE A 60 14.14 -2.89 5.31
C PHE A 60 13.41 -1.60 5.68
N THR A 61 13.50 -0.60 4.80
CA THR A 61 12.88 0.72 5.00
C THR A 61 11.46 0.78 4.46
N GLN A 62 11.16 -0.08 3.48
CA GLN A 62 9.83 -0.17 2.88
C GLN A 62 9.49 -1.62 2.58
N LEU A 63 8.22 -1.93 2.74
CA LEU A 63 7.60 -3.20 2.41
C LEU A 63 6.36 -2.91 1.57
N SER A 64 6.14 -3.68 0.51
CA SER A 64 4.95 -3.60 -0.35
C SER A 64 4.45 -5.00 -0.64
N THR A 65 3.14 -5.20 -0.52
CA THR A 65 2.46 -6.45 -0.86
C THR A 65 1.21 -6.13 -1.66
N GLY A 66 0.57 -7.12 -2.27
CA GLY A 66 -0.68 -6.91 -3.00
C GLY A 66 -0.79 -7.66 -4.30
N ALA A 67 0.26 -8.38 -4.68
CA ALA A 67 0.25 -9.16 -5.90
C ALA A 67 0.80 -10.57 -5.66
N ASP A 68 0.24 -11.51 -6.38
CA ASP A 68 0.78 -12.84 -6.57
C ASP A 68 1.66 -12.79 -7.83
N TRP A 69 2.98 -12.58 -7.65
CA TRP A 69 3.92 -12.50 -8.77
C TRP A 69 4.36 -13.85 -9.28
N ASN A 70 4.22 -14.89 -8.48
CA ASN A 70 4.67 -16.23 -8.86
C ASN A 70 3.53 -17.12 -9.36
N GLY A 71 2.26 -16.70 -9.21
CA GLY A 71 1.09 -17.43 -9.68
C GLY A 71 0.69 -18.59 -8.77
N ASP A 72 1.10 -18.60 -7.49
CA ASP A 72 0.79 -19.67 -6.54
C ASP A 72 -0.51 -19.47 -5.75
N GLY A 73 -1.21 -18.36 -5.98
CA GLY A 73 -2.47 -18.00 -5.33
C GLY A 73 -2.30 -17.24 -4.03
N SER A 74 -1.08 -16.86 -3.66
CA SER A 74 -0.81 -16.09 -2.43
C SER A 74 -0.14 -14.76 -2.77
N ALA A 75 -0.46 -13.72 -2.03
CA ALA A 75 0.20 -12.45 -2.22
C ALA A 75 1.67 -12.51 -1.75
N ASP A 76 2.55 -11.92 -2.54
CA ASP A 76 3.98 -11.86 -2.32
C ASP A 76 4.39 -10.55 -1.63
N LEU A 77 5.66 -10.46 -1.23
CA LEU A 77 6.23 -9.30 -0.56
C LEU A 77 7.46 -8.76 -1.31
N LEU A 78 7.41 -7.48 -1.64
CA LEU A 78 8.55 -6.71 -2.12
C LEU A 78 9.11 -5.86 -0.97
N ALA A 79 10.40 -6.00 -0.69
CA ALA A 79 11.07 -5.32 0.41
C ALA A 79 12.26 -4.49 -0.09
N VAL A 80 12.41 -3.27 0.43
CA VAL A 80 13.49 -2.33 0.06
C VAL A 80 14.48 -2.23 1.20
N ASN A 81 15.75 -2.58 0.92
CA ASN A 81 16.88 -2.41 1.83
C ASN A 81 17.94 -1.54 1.16
N PRO A 82 17.94 -0.20 1.37
CA PRO A 82 18.87 0.72 0.71
C PRO A 82 20.35 0.47 1.06
N SER A 83 20.62 -0.22 2.17
CA SER A 83 21.97 -0.52 2.64
C SER A 83 22.54 -1.82 2.06
N ALA A 84 21.75 -2.60 1.31
CA ALA A 84 22.21 -3.86 0.74
C ALA A 84 23.19 -3.64 -0.42
N HIS A 85 24.39 -4.25 -0.34
CA HIS A 85 25.45 -4.11 -1.35
C HIS A 85 25.09 -4.74 -2.72
N SER A 86 24.27 -5.79 -2.72
CA SER A 86 23.93 -6.56 -3.92
C SER A 86 22.64 -6.14 -4.62
N GLY A 87 21.96 -5.13 -4.09
CA GLY A 87 20.68 -4.63 -4.62
C GLY A 87 19.73 -4.26 -3.50
N ALA A 88 19.03 -3.14 -3.67
CA ALA A 88 18.15 -2.61 -2.64
C ALA A 88 16.79 -3.33 -2.55
N LEU A 89 16.41 -4.14 -3.55
CA LEU A 89 15.15 -4.85 -3.58
C LEU A 89 15.32 -6.33 -3.23
N SER A 90 14.37 -6.85 -2.47
CA SER A 90 14.25 -8.27 -2.17
C SER A 90 12.80 -8.70 -2.39
N PHE A 91 12.63 -9.85 -3.03
CA PHE A 91 11.35 -10.48 -3.25
C PHE A 91 11.20 -11.69 -2.32
N TYR A 92 10.06 -11.82 -1.71
CA TYR A 92 9.68 -12.95 -0.88
C TYR A 92 8.35 -13.50 -1.37
N ALA A 93 8.38 -14.73 -1.90
CA ALA A 93 7.17 -15.40 -2.35
C ALA A 93 6.28 -15.74 -1.14
N GLY A 94 5.00 -15.40 -1.24
CA GLY A 94 3.97 -15.97 -0.39
C GLY A 94 3.90 -17.48 -0.62
N ALA A 95 3.72 -18.27 0.40
CA ALA A 95 3.66 -19.72 0.27
C ALA A 95 2.34 -20.29 0.79
N GLY A 96 1.27 -19.56 0.68
CA GLY A 96 -0.06 -19.92 1.16
C GLY A 96 -0.06 -20.44 2.60
N ARG A 97 -0.96 -19.96 3.40
CA ARG A 97 -1.20 -20.40 4.79
C ARG A 97 -0.10 -20.19 5.83
N ARG A 98 1.20 -20.03 5.52
CA ARG A 98 2.16 -19.95 6.67
C ARG A 98 3.55 -19.37 6.43
N ASN A 99 4.06 -19.10 5.23
CA ASN A 99 5.46 -18.65 5.13
C ASN A 99 5.71 -17.86 3.86
N PHE A 100 6.46 -16.75 3.98
CA PHE A 100 7.24 -16.28 2.85
C PHE A 100 8.43 -17.22 2.68
N THR A 101 8.57 -17.81 1.52
CA THR A 101 9.76 -18.56 1.19
C THR A 101 10.91 -17.58 0.93
N THR A 102 12.12 -18.01 1.24
CA THR A 102 13.32 -17.21 1.02
C THR A 102 13.38 -16.69 -0.43
N ARG A 103 13.86 -15.45 -0.55
CA ARG A 103 14.23 -14.71 -1.74
C ARG A 103 14.38 -15.56 -3.00
N ALA A 104 13.57 -15.32 -4.02
CA ALA A 104 13.74 -15.96 -5.33
C ALA A 104 15.11 -15.57 -5.92
N ALA A 105 15.89 -16.57 -6.32
CA ALA A 105 17.26 -16.41 -6.83
C ALA A 105 17.35 -15.60 -8.14
N ALA A 106 16.24 -15.37 -8.84
CA ALA A 106 16.16 -14.73 -10.16
C ALA A 106 15.57 -13.30 -10.11
N PHE A 107 15.77 -12.59 -9.01
CA PHE A 107 15.30 -11.21 -8.90
C PHE A 107 16.32 -10.22 -9.44
N PRO A 108 15.96 -9.29 -10.35
CA PRO A 108 16.91 -8.32 -10.85
C PRO A 108 17.39 -7.41 -9.72
N THR A 109 18.68 -7.18 -9.67
CA THR A 109 19.25 -6.21 -8.72
C THR A 109 18.91 -4.78 -9.17
N VAL A 110 18.46 -3.95 -8.23
CA VAL A 110 18.20 -2.51 -8.45
C VAL A 110 19.01 -1.71 -7.44
N PRO A 111 20.35 -1.61 -7.63
CA PRO A 111 21.21 -0.92 -6.69
C PRO A 111 20.82 0.53 -6.52
N GLY A 112 20.75 1.00 -5.27
CA GLY A 112 20.37 2.37 -4.93
C GLY A 112 18.86 2.63 -4.94
N ALA A 113 18.03 1.60 -5.03
CA ALA A 113 16.59 1.76 -4.79
C ALA A 113 16.33 2.12 -3.34
N ASP A 114 15.47 3.11 -3.10
CA ASP A 114 15.03 3.55 -1.78
C ASP A 114 13.51 3.50 -1.62
N LEU A 115 12.80 3.25 -2.69
CA LEU A 115 11.35 3.13 -2.75
C LEU A 115 10.97 2.11 -3.83
N ALA A 116 9.98 1.28 -3.56
CA ALA A 116 9.33 0.45 -4.57
C ALA A 116 7.84 0.31 -4.25
N CYS A 117 7.01 0.29 -5.28
CA CYS A 117 5.57 0.03 -5.15
C CYS A 117 5.05 -0.83 -6.30
N VAL A 118 4.04 -1.62 -5.97
CA VAL A 118 3.26 -2.43 -6.91
C VAL A 118 2.39 -1.49 -7.74
N VAL A 119 2.34 -1.68 -9.05
CA VAL A 119 1.58 -0.80 -9.95
C VAL A 119 0.46 -1.51 -10.72
N GLY A 120 0.27 -2.83 -10.53
CA GLY A 120 -0.64 -3.62 -11.34
C GLY A 120 -0.04 -3.98 -12.70
N ASP A 121 -0.83 -4.53 -13.60
CA ASP A 121 -0.41 -4.87 -14.96
C ASP A 121 -0.44 -3.62 -15.86
N VAL A 122 0.68 -2.92 -15.92
CA VAL A 122 0.81 -1.68 -16.72
C VAL A 122 1.01 -1.99 -18.19
N ASN A 123 1.83 -3.00 -18.51
CA ASN A 123 2.20 -3.30 -19.88
C ASN A 123 1.18 -4.17 -20.63
N GLY A 124 0.21 -4.76 -19.92
CA GLY A 124 -0.89 -5.56 -20.46
C GLY A 124 -0.48 -7.01 -20.78
N ASP A 125 0.56 -7.53 -20.12
CA ASP A 125 1.05 -8.90 -20.33
C ASP A 125 0.38 -9.93 -19.40
N GLY A 126 -0.51 -9.49 -18.51
CA GLY A 126 -1.23 -10.32 -17.56
C GLY A 126 -0.49 -10.55 -16.25
N HIS A 127 0.66 -9.90 -16.04
CA HIS A 127 1.45 -10.02 -14.83
C HIS A 127 1.50 -8.68 -14.08
N THR A 128 1.48 -8.74 -12.77
CA THR A 128 1.59 -7.54 -11.96
C THR A 128 3.02 -7.00 -11.99
N ASP A 129 3.13 -5.70 -12.25
CA ASP A 129 4.37 -4.96 -12.36
C ASP A 129 4.67 -4.17 -11.08
N ALA A 130 5.89 -3.64 -11.01
CA ALA A 130 6.31 -2.71 -9.97
C ALA A 130 7.14 -1.57 -10.55
N VAL A 131 7.22 -0.48 -9.80
CA VAL A 131 8.20 0.58 -10.04
C VAL A 131 9.12 0.73 -8.84
N ALA A 132 10.37 1.14 -9.08
CA ALA A 132 11.30 1.45 -8.03
C ALA A 132 12.04 2.77 -8.32
N ARG A 133 12.20 3.59 -7.28
CA ARG A 133 13.03 4.79 -7.37
C ARG A 133 14.48 4.43 -7.08
N VAL A 134 15.37 4.75 -8.02
CA VAL A 134 16.82 4.64 -7.82
C VAL A 134 17.38 6.00 -7.42
N ARG A 135 17.52 6.21 -6.12
CA ARG A 135 17.88 7.50 -5.54
C ARG A 135 19.23 8.03 -6.04
N THR A 136 20.22 7.16 -6.18
CA THR A 136 21.59 7.52 -6.64
C THR A 136 21.62 8.04 -8.07
N ARG A 137 20.64 7.64 -8.90
CA ARG A 137 20.52 8.07 -10.31
C ARG A 137 19.42 9.10 -10.52
N ASN A 138 18.63 9.41 -9.48
CA ASN A 138 17.47 10.28 -9.57
C ASN A 138 16.45 9.79 -10.62
N THR A 139 16.27 8.49 -10.75
CA THR A 139 15.42 7.87 -11.77
C THR A 139 14.34 7.01 -11.14
N LEU A 140 13.24 6.79 -11.89
CA LEU A 140 12.29 5.72 -11.67
C LEU A 140 12.55 4.63 -12.69
N VAL A 141 12.55 3.38 -12.24
CA VAL A 141 12.63 2.20 -13.09
C VAL A 141 11.36 1.37 -12.99
N PHE A 142 10.98 0.79 -14.11
CA PHE A 142 9.89 -0.17 -14.23
C PHE A 142 10.45 -1.59 -14.12
N LEU A 143 9.72 -2.44 -13.45
CA LEU A 143 10.01 -3.84 -13.20
C LEU A 143 8.82 -4.65 -13.71
N GLY A 144 8.90 -5.14 -14.95
CA GLY A 144 7.83 -5.95 -15.54
C GLY A 144 7.75 -7.32 -14.89
N GLY A 145 6.55 -7.68 -14.42
CA GLY A 145 6.25 -9.00 -13.86
C GLY A 145 6.48 -10.12 -14.89
N ARG A 146 6.66 -11.35 -14.42
CA ARG A 146 6.87 -12.54 -15.27
C ARG A 146 6.07 -13.73 -14.77
N SER A 147 5.64 -14.55 -15.71
CA SER A 147 5.09 -15.87 -15.37
C SER A 147 6.09 -16.69 -14.56
N GLY A 148 5.63 -17.30 -13.47
CA GLY A 148 6.47 -18.07 -12.56
C GLY A 148 7.25 -17.24 -11.54
N GLY A 149 6.96 -15.96 -11.45
CA GLY A 149 7.49 -15.06 -10.41
C GLY A 149 8.72 -14.27 -10.80
N GLY A 150 8.93 -13.18 -10.06
CA GLY A 150 10.04 -12.26 -10.29
C GLY A 150 9.76 -11.19 -11.34
N PHE A 151 10.81 -10.47 -11.73
CA PHE A 151 10.70 -9.35 -12.64
C PHE A 151 11.68 -9.43 -13.81
N ALA A 152 11.33 -8.78 -14.90
CA ALA A 152 12.23 -8.50 -16.01
C ALA A 152 13.37 -7.55 -15.60
N ALA A 153 14.36 -7.40 -16.47
CA ALA A 153 15.41 -6.40 -16.28
C ALA A 153 14.80 -5.00 -16.12
N PRO A 154 15.29 -4.19 -15.16
CA PRO A 154 14.74 -2.86 -14.93
C PRO A 154 14.84 -1.95 -16.15
N VAL A 155 13.76 -1.25 -16.49
CA VAL A 155 13.72 -0.25 -17.57
C VAL A 155 13.56 1.13 -16.96
N THR A 156 14.46 2.09 -17.29
CA THR A 156 14.31 3.47 -16.82
C THR A 156 13.14 4.13 -17.53
N VAL A 157 12.17 4.63 -16.76
CA VAL A 157 10.93 5.25 -17.25
C VAL A 157 10.85 6.74 -16.97
N GLY A 158 11.75 7.29 -16.16
CA GLY A 158 11.76 8.72 -15.88
C GLY A 158 12.93 9.17 -15.04
N SER A 159 13.16 10.49 -14.98
CA SER A 159 14.17 11.16 -14.15
C SER A 159 13.54 12.27 -13.31
N GLY A 160 14.27 12.78 -12.29
CA GLY A 160 13.77 13.82 -11.40
C GLY A 160 12.99 13.31 -10.19
N TRP A 161 12.94 12.01 -9.97
CA TRP A 161 12.06 11.40 -8.95
C TRP A 161 12.50 11.61 -7.50
N ASN A 162 13.72 12.11 -7.26
CA ASN A 162 14.15 12.48 -5.89
C ASN A 162 13.41 13.71 -5.32
N ALA A 163 12.70 14.46 -6.17
CA ALA A 163 11.86 15.57 -5.74
C ALA A 163 10.64 15.14 -4.91
N PHE A 164 10.24 13.85 -5.02
CA PHE A 164 9.01 13.36 -4.39
C PHE A 164 9.28 12.69 -3.05
N THR A 165 8.43 13.02 -2.08
CA THR A 165 8.40 12.43 -0.73
C THR A 165 7.42 11.27 -0.60
N LEU A 166 6.45 11.20 -1.52
CA LEU A 166 5.50 10.10 -1.69
C LEU A 166 5.50 9.70 -3.17
N VAL A 167 5.55 8.42 -3.45
CA VAL A 167 5.25 7.83 -4.75
C VAL A 167 4.49 6.54 -4.48
N GLU A 168 3.30 6.42 -5.01
CA GLU A 168 2.47 5.21 -4.91
C GLU A 168 1.66 5.01 -6.19
N ALA A 169 1.23 3.78 -6.41
CA ALA A 169 0.29 3.43 -7.45
C ALA A 169 -1.03 3.02 -6.79
N SER A 170 -2.09 3.70 -7.13
CA SER A 170 -3.36 3.54 -6.43
C SER A 170 -4.57 3.47 -7.35
N GLY A 171 -4.35 3.35 -8.65
CA GLY A 171 -5.40 3.14 -9.62
C GLY A 171 -5.29 3.99 -10.87
N ASP A 172 -6.31 3.94 -11.69
CA ASP A 172 -6.45 4.67 -12.95
C ASP A 172 -7.11 6.03 -12.68
N TYR A 173 -6.34 7.11 -12.84
CA TYR A 173 -6.82 8.47 -12.62
C TYR A 173 -7.29 9.16 -13.90
N ASP A 174 -6.96 8.62 -15.08
CA ASP A 174 -7.34 9.24 -16.34
C ASP A 174 -8.34 8.42 -17.17
N GLY A 175 -8.73 7.25 -16.68
CA GLY A 175 -9.81 6.44 -17.25
C GLY A 175 -9.38 5.59 -18.45
N ASP A 176 -8.07 5.38 -18.67
CA ASP A 176 -7.57 4.61 -19.83
C ASP A 176 -7.38 3.11 -19.56
N GLY A 177 -7.66 2.68 -18.33
CA GLY A 177 -7.51 1.30 -17.90
C GLY A 177 -6.08 0.89 -17.57
N VAL A 178 -5.14 1.84 -17.49
CA VAL A 178 -3.76 1.62 -17.06
C VAL A 178 -3.56 2.27 -15.68
N PRO A 179 -2.99 1.56 -14.71
CA PRO A 179 -2.72 2.18 -13.40
C PRO A 179 -1.71 3.33 -13.50
N ASP A 180 -1.97 4.39 -12.74
CA ASP A 180 -1.16 5.61 -12.72
C ASP A 180 -0.37 5.74 -11.41
N LEU A 181 0.60 6.67 -11.39
CA LEU A 181 1.33 7.01 -10.19
C LEU A 181 0.84 8.32 -9.57
N LEU A 182 0.65 8.28 -8.26
CA LEU A 182 0.45 9.46 -7.42
C LEU A 182 1.79 9.84 -6.80
N ALA A 183 2.18 11.11 -6.92
CA ALA A 183 3.43 11.59 -6.35
C ALA A 183 3.24 12.93 -5.61
N ARG A 184 3.83 13.07 -4.42
CA ARG A 184 3.81 14.33 -3.66
C ARG A 184 5.22 14.85 -3.49
N ASP A 185 5.45 16.12 -3.82
CA ASP A 185 6.73 16.78 -3.58
C ASP A 185 6.89 17.27 -2.12
N ALA A 186 8.09 17.77 -1.79
CA ALA A 186 8.39 18.28 -0.45
C ALA A 186 7.62 19.57 -0.10
N ARG A 187 7.07 20.27 -1.09
CA ARG A 187 6.25 21.48 -0.89
C ARG A 187 4.79 21.16 -0.71
N GLY A 188 4.42 19.87 -0.83
CA GLY A 188 3.04 19.40 -0.71
C GLY A 188 2.21 19.60 -1.98
N ALA A 189 2.85 19.78 -3.13
CA ALA A 189 2.14 19.65 -4.40
C ALA A 189 1.96 18.16 -4.71
N LEU A 190 0.74 17.79 -5.06
CA LEU A 190 0.35 16.43 -5.43
C LEU A 190 0.17 16.35 -6.94
N PHE A 191 0.71 15.29 -7.55
CA PHE A 191 0.71 15.08 -8.99
C PHE A 191 0.18 13.69 -9.32
N VAL A 192 -0.54 13.58 -10.43
CA VAL A 192 -0.76 12.31 -11.13
C VAL A 192 0.22 12.23 -12.29
N TYR A 193 0.89 11.11 -12.39
CA TYR A 193 1.75 10.70 -13.50
C TYR A 193 1.05 9.57 -14.27
N PRO A 194 0.23 9.90 -15.30
CA PRO A 194 -0.48 8.87 -16.02
C PRO A 194 0.48 8.03 -16.84
N LEU A 195 0.41 6.71 -16.63
CA LEU A 195 1.22 5.73 -17.36
C LEU A 195 0.54 5.33 -18.68
N ARG A 196 1.34 4.84 -19.61
CA ARG A 196 0.90 4.15 -20.82
C ARG A 196 1.43 2.73 -20.84
N ARG A 197 0.75 1.84 -21.57
CA ARG A 197 1.20 0.44 -21.75
C ARG A 197 2.60 0.31 -22.34
N ASN A 198 3.10 1.31 -23.04
CA ASN A 198 4.47 1.36 -23.57
C ASN A 198 5.50 1.88 -22.56
N LEU A 199 5.14 1.99 -21.28
CA LEU A 199 6.00 2.40 -20.16
C LEU A 199 6.48 3.86 -20.25
N THR A 200 5.75 4.71 -20.96
CA THR A 200 5.99 6.16 -20.98
C THR A 200 4.91 6.87 -20.17
N PHE A 201 5.21 8.05 -19.65
CA PHE A 201 4.22 8.90 -19.02
C PHE A 201 3.51 9.80 -20.04
N LYS A 202 2.21 10.01 -19.84
CA LYS A 202 1.53 11.20 -20.38
C LYS A 202 2.05 12.43 -19.65
N THR A 203 1.62 13.61 -20.04
CA THR A 203 1.96 14.85 -19.33
C THR A 203 1.46 14.79 -17.88
N PRO A 204 2.36 14.88 -16.88
CA PRO A 204 1.95 14.87 -15.49
C PRO A 204 1.03 16.05 -15.18
N LYS A 205 0.04 15.85 -14.32
CA LYS A 205 -0.88 16.90 -13.88
C LYS A 205 -0.73 17.15 -12.40
N SER A 206 -0.57 18.43 -12.03
CA SER A 206 -0.72 18.86 -10.65
C SER A 206 -2.20 18.84 -10.29
N ILE A 207 -2.54 18.08 -9.26
CA ILE A 207 -3.92 17.85 -8.83
C ILE A 207 -4.26 18.58 -7.54
N GLY A 208 -3.29 19.29 -6.95
CA GLY A 208 -3.51 20.11 -5.78
C GLY A 208 -2.22 20.53 -5.09
N VAL A 209 -2.36 21.51 -4.22
CA VAL A 209 -1.32 22.01 -3.31
C VAL A 209 -1.83 21.96 -1.88
N GLY A 210 -0.93 22.12 -0.89
CA GLY A 210 -1.34 22.10 0.53
C GLY A 210 -1.29 20.72 1.16
N PHE A 211 -0.87 19.68 0.43
CA PHE A 211 -0.75 18.33 0.98
C PHE A 211 0.43 18.16 1.95
N GLN A 212 1.29 19.17 2.14
CA GLN A 212 2.25 19.20 3.26
C GLN A 212 1.55 19.26 4.62
N GLY A 213 0.31 19.79 4.68
CA GLY A 213 -0.54 19.74 5.87
C GLY A 213 -1.25 18.42 6.11
N MET A 214 -1.07 17.44 5.22
CA MET A 214 -1.64 16.09 5.36
C MET A 214 -0.60 15.15 5.98
N GLN A 215 -0.95 14.59 7.13
CA GLN A 215 -0.13 13.64 7.86
C GLN A 215 0.02 12.31 7.11
N SER A 216 -1.03 11.89 6.42
CA SER A 216 -1.06 10.70 5.58
C SER A 216 -1.91 10.98 4.33
N VAL A 217 -1.48 10.46 3.19
CA VAL A 217 -2.20 10.53 1.91
C VAL A 217 -2.14 9.14 1.32
N VAL A 218 -3.27 8.59 0.92
CA VAL A 218 -3.36 7.24 0.33
C VAL A 218 -4.34 7.23 -0.83
N GLY A 219 -3.97 6.52 -1.88
CA GLY A 219 -4.91 6.14 -2.92
C GLY A 219 -5.79 4.98 -2.46
N THR A 220 -7.04 5.01 -2.85
CA THR A 220 -8.05 4.04 -2.41
C THR A 220 -8.70 3.27 -3.56
N GLY A 221 -8.23 3.48 -4.80
CA GLY A 221 -8.97 3.05 -5.97
C GLY A 221 -10.30 3.81 -6.05
N ALA A 222 -11.29 3.26 -6.75
CA ALA A 222 -12.63 3.85 -6.89
C ALA A 222 -13.43 3.71 -5.58
N PHE A 223 -13.18 4.62 -4.63
CA PHE A 223 -13.81 4.59 -3.30
C PHE A 223 -15.32 4.85 -3.35
N ASP A 224 -15.76 5.64 -4.30
CA ASP A 224 -17.18 5.94 -4.52
C ASP A 224 -17.81 5.14 -5.68
N LYS A 225 -17.04 4.18 -6.26
CA LYS A 225 -17.45 3.28 -7.34
C LYS A 225 -17.77 3.99 -8.67
N ASP A 226 -17.20 5.15 -8.91
CA ASP A 226 -17.36 5.88 -10.19
C ASP A 226 -16.37 5.44 -11.28
N ALA A 227 -15.58 4.41 -11.03
CA ALA A 227 -14.53 3.83 -11.88
C ALA A 227 -13.20 4.59 -11.90
N TYR A 228 -13.06 5.73 -11.25
CA TYR A 228 -11.83 6.51 -11.19
C TYR A 228 -11.17 6.39 -9.81
N ALA A 229 -9.85 6.49 -9.79
CA ALA A 229 -9.12 6.37 -8.53
C ALA A 229 -9.27 7.63 -7.67
N ASP A 230 -9.54 7.42 -6.40
CA ASP A 230 -9.71 8.44 -5.37
C ASP A 230 -8.52 8.50 -4.41
N VAL A 231 -8.41 9.62 -3.72
CA VAL A 231 -7.40 9.85 -2.68
C VAL A 231 -8.09 10.20 -1.37
N ILE A 232 -7.66 9.57 -0.28
CA ILE A 232 -8.06 9.99 1.07
C ILE A 232 -6.84 10.50 1.81
N ALA A 233 -7.00 11.63 2.49
CA ALA A 233 -5.95 12.24 3.29
C ALA A 233 -6.39 12.47 4.74
N LEU A 234 -5.44 12.24 5.67
CA LEU A 234 -5.58 12.60 7.08
C LEU A 234 -4.90 13.97 7.29
N ARG A 235 -5.70 14.97 7.60
CA ARG A 235 -5.19 16.32 7.83
C ARG A 235 -4.57 16.46 9.21
N ALA A 236 -3.37 17.03 9.29
CA ALA A 236 -2.61 17.15 10.54
C ALA A 236 -3.23 18.14 11.55
N SER A 237 -3.85 19.22 11.08
CA SER A 237 -4.32 20.32 11.93
C SER A 237 -5.52 20.00 12.81
N ASP A 238 -6.44 19.15 12.31
CA ASP A 238 -7.70 18.82 12.98
C ASP A 238 -8.04 17.34 12.93
N HIS A 239 -7.12 16.53 12.40
CA HIS A 239 -7.27 15.07 12.22
C HIS A 239 -8.56 14.70 11.45
N ALA A 240 -8.93 15.51 10.46
CA ALA A 240 -10.03 15.19 9.57
C ALA A 240 -9.59 14.23 8.48
N LEU A 241 -10.42 13.26 8.16
CA LEU A 241 -10.31 12.43 6.95
C LEU A 241 -11.05 13.14 5.81
N ILE A 242 -10.36 13.39 4.70
CA ILE A 242 -10.87 14.14 3.56
C ILE A 242 -10.77 13.27 2.32
N LEU A 243 -11.88 13.15 1.59
CA LEU A 243 -11.92 12.51 0.28
C LEU A 243 -11.57 13.54 -0.80
N PHE A 244 -10.77 13.14 -1.77
CA PHE A 244 -10.51 13.82 -3.03
C PHE A 244 -10.89 12.85 -4.15
N ARG A 245 -11.97 13.17 -4.86
CA ARG A 245 -12.53 12.29 -5.88
C ARG A 245 -11.81 12.41 -7.21
N GLY A 246 -11.50 11.27 -7.82
CA GLY A 246 -11.04 11.20 -9.19
C GLY A 246 -12.10 11.70 -10.17
N THR A 247 -11.68 12.19 -11.32
CA THR A 247 -12.59 12.73 -12.34
C THR A 247 -12.43 12.04 -13.69
N GLY A 248 -11.57 11.03 -13.78
CA GLY A 248 -11.25 10.36 -15.04
C GLY A 248 -10.44 11.22 -16.03
N SER A 249 -9.89 12.33 -15.56
CA SER A 249 -9.09 13.25 -16.40
C SER A 249 -7.75 13.61 -15.76
N SER A 250 -7.23 12.73 -14.91
CA SER A 250 -6.05 12.93 -14.07
C SER A 250 -6.16 14.18 -13.17
N THR A 251 -7.37 14.47 -12.69
CA THR A 251 -7.63 15.56 -11.74
C THR A 251 -8.41 15.03 -10.55
N LEU A 252 -8.30 15.73 -9.42
CA LEU A 252 -9.09 15.44 -8.23
C LEU A 252 -10.04 16.60 -7.96
N GLN A 253 -11.27 16.27 -7.61
CA GLN A 253 -12.22 17.22 -7.06
C GLN A 253 -12.17 17.11 -5.53
N GLY A 254 -12.00 18.24 -4.84
CA GLY A 254 -12.11 18.30 -3.39
C GLY A 254 -13.48 17.81 -2.93
N GLY A 255 -13.49 16.82 -2.10
CA GLY A 255 -14.70 16.15 -1.63
C GLY A 255 -15.03 16.46 -0.17
N PRO A 256 -15.99 15.73 0.39
CA PRO A 256 -16.44 15.93 1.76
C PRO A 256 -15.37 15.57 2.79
N VAL A 257 -15.48 16.16 3.96
CA VAL A 257 -14.84 15.63 5.15
C VAL A 257 -15.59 14.36 5.55
N LEU A 258 -14.92 13.20 5.40
CA LEU A 258 -15.49 11.88 5.70
C LEU A 258 -15.69 11.67 7.20
N ALA A 259 -14.75 12.15 7.99
CA ALA A 259 -14.81 12.09 9.45
C ALA A 259 -13.98 13.24 10.04
N ARG A 260 -14.49 13.83 11.15
CA ARG A 260 -13.83 14.92 11.87
C ARG A 260 -13.21 14.43 13.17
N ALA A 261 -12.24 15.20 13.66
CA ALA A 261 -11.67 15.03 15.00
C ALA A 261 -11.22 13.58 15.30
N GLN A 262 -10.60 12.92 14.31
CA GLN A 262 -10.02 11.59 14.48
C GLN A 262 -8.68 11.71 15.24
N SER A 263 -8.71 12.43 16.37
CA SER A 263 -7.53 12.69 17.20
C SER A 263 -6.85 11.38 17.60
N GLY A 264 -5.53 11.40 17.53
CA GLY A 264 -4.73 10.21 17.83
C GLY A 264 -4.45 9.29 16.65
N LEU A 265 -5.08 9.47 15.47
CA LEU A 265 -4.66 8.76 14.27
C LEU A 265 -3.29 9.27 13.81
N ILE A 266 -2.41 8.32 13.47
CA ILE A 266 -1.05 8.62 12.98
C ILE A 266 -0.79 8.10 11.57
N GLN A 267 -1.64 7.18 11.07
CA GLN A 267 -1.52 6.61 9.73
C GLN A 267 -2.89 6.14 9.24
N ILE A 268 -3.12 6.24 7.94
CA ILE A 268 -4.22 5.58 7.23
C ILE A 268 -3.66 4.70 6.12
N LEU A 269 -4.38 3.64 5.78
CA LEU A 269 -4.03 2.66 4.76
C LEU A 269 -5.27 2.45 3.88
N GLY A 270 -5.10 2.56 2.57
CA GLY A 270 -6.08 2.07 1.60
C GLY A 270 -5.94 0.54 1.52
N VAL A 271 -6.97 -0.17 1.89
CA VAL A 271 -6.91 -1.64 2.00
C VAL A 271 -7.83 -2.35 1.00
N GLY A 272 -8.53 -1.58 0.14
CA GLY A 272 -9.57 -2.14 -0.72
C GLY A 272 -10.73 -2.68 0.11
N ASP A 273 -11.47 -3.63 -0.42
CA ASP A 273 -12.55 -4.32 0.29
C ASP A 273 -11.93 -5.24 1.37
N TYR A 274 -11.93 -4.78 2.61
CA TYR A 274 -11.33 -5.50 3.74
C TYR A 274 -12.32 -6.41 4.47
N ASN A 275 -13.58 -6.03 4.48
CA ASN A 275 -14.64 -6.73 5.20
C ASN A 275 -15.54 -7.62 4.33
N GLY A 276 -15.27 -7.68 3.01
CA GLY A 276 -16.00 -8.52 2.05
C GLY A 276 -17.33 -7.95 1.56
N ASP A 277 -17.62 -6.66 1.80
CA ASP A 277 -18.88 -6.01 1.42
C ASP A 277 -18.86 -5.43 -0.01
N LYS A 278 -17.75 -5.61 -0.72
CA LYS A 278 -17.47 -5.11 -2.08
C LYS A 278 -17.37 -3.59 -2.19
N THR A 279 -17.01 -2.95 -1.09
CA THR A 279 -16.66 -1.52 -1.06
C THR A 279 -15.21 -1.33 -0.61
N ALA A 280 -14.57 -0.25 -1.04
CA ALA A 280 -13.23 0.06 -0.55
C ALA A 280 -13.29 0.61 0.87
N ASP A 281 -12.39 0.13 1.72
CA ASP A 281 -12.29 0.45 3.14
C ASP A 281 -10.98 1.17 3.46
N LEU A 282 -10.91 1.75 4.67
CA LEU A 282 -9.67 2.24 5.25
C LEU A 282 -9.36 1.49 6.55
N VAL A 283 -8.08 1.18 6.74
CA VAL A 283 -7.55 0.84 8.06
C VAL A 283 -6.76 2.02 8.58
N ALA A 284 -6.97 2.38 9.83
CA ALA A 284 -6.26 3.48 10.46
C ALA A 284 -5.58 3.04 11.74
N ARG A 285 -4.35 3.55 11.97
CA ARG A 285 -3.56 3.30 13.16
C ARG A 285 -3.58 4.51 14.08
N GLY A 286 -3.94 4.31 15.34
CA GLY A 286 -3.86 5.31 16.38
C GLY A 286 -2.48 5.33 17.05
N GLY A 287 -2.05 6.49 17.53
CA GLY A 287 -0.88 6.64 18.40
C GLY A 287 -1.05 5.97 19.77
N ASP A 288 -2.30 5.64 20.14
CA ASP A 288 -2.65 4.86 21.32
C ASP A 288 -2.45 3.34 21.14
N GLY A 289 -1.91 2.94 20.00
CA GLY A 289 -1.67 1.55 19.64
C GLY A 289 -2.93 0.77 19.31
N ARG A 290 -3.93 1.41 18.73
CA ARG A 290 -5.13 0.75 18.21
C ARG A 290 -5.18 0.78 16.70
N LEU A 291 -5.75 -0.26 16.09
CA LEU A 291 -6.20 -0.26 14.71
C LEU A 291 -7.72 -0.14 14.63
N TRP A 292 -8.16 0.60 13.63
CA TRP A 292 -9.56 0.87 13.35
C TRP A 292 -9.86 0.55 11.90
N LEU A 293 -10.94 -0.19 11.66
CA LEU A 293 -11.55 -0.31 10.34
C LEU A 293 -12.56 0.83 10.16
N TYR A 294 -12.50 1.49 9.04
CA TYR A 294 -13.46 2.46 8.56
C TYR A 294 -14.09 1.91 7.27
N PRO A 295 -15.20 1.20 7.37
CA PRO A 295 -15.85 0.66 6.20
C PRO A 295 -16.36 1.77 5.29
N GLY A 296 -16.13 1.64 3.98
CA GLY A 296 -16.73 2.49 2.97
C GLY A 296 -18.18 2.11 2.72
N ASN A 297 -18.94 3.00 2.11
CA ASN A 297 -20.30 2.72 1.68
C ASN A 297 -20.45 2.61 0.15
N GLY A 298 -19.33 2.71 -0.59
CA GLY A 298 -19.31 2.71 -2.05
C GLY A 298 -19.97 3.93 -2.71
N LEU A 299 -20.25 5.00 -1.95
CA LEU A 299 -20.84 6.26 -2.41
C LEU A 299 -20.01 7.46 -1.95
N GLY A 300 -18.75 7.23 -1.61
CA GLY A 300 -17.83 8.28 -1.18
C GLY A 300 -18.07 8.73 0.27
N ALA A 301 -18.53 7.86 1.15
CA ALA A 301 -18.64 8.10 2.58
C ALA A 301 -18.17 6.89 3.38
N LEU A 302 -17.80 7.14 4.65
CA LEU A 302 -17.46 6.09 5.60
C LEU A 302 -18.68 5.75 6.45
N LEU A 303 -18.82 4.47 6.74
CA LEU A 303 -19.69 3.97 7.81
C LEU A 303 -19.01 4.20 9.18
N GLY A 304 -19.69 3.88 10.27
CA GLY A 304 -19.11 4.05 11.60
C GLY A 304 -17.84 3.22 11.80
N ARG A 305 -16.75 3.83 12.33
CA ARG A 305 -15.49 3.11 12.59
C ARG A 305 -15.69 1.94 13.54
N GLN A 306 -14.99 0.85 13.27
CA GLN A 306 -14.98 -0.36 14.07
C GLN A 306 -13.57 -0.66 14.58
N PRO A 307 -13.38 -1.01 15.87
CA PRO A 307 -12.08 -1.46 16.32
C PRO A 307 -11.76 -2.81 15.68
N LEU A 308 -10.58 -2.92 15.06
CA LEU A 308 -10.08 -4.22 14.62
C LEU A 308 -9.72 -5.05 15.85
N ARG A 309 -10.50 -6.09 16.09
CA ARG A 309 -10.38 -6.98 17.25
C ARG A 309 -10.01 -8.39 16.80
N GLY A 310 -9.28 -9.12 17.60
CA GLY A 310 -9.09 -10.55 17.42
C GLY A 310 -10.34 -11.35 17.81
N GLY A 311 -10.56 -12.50 17.16
CA GLY A 311 -11.60 -13.45 17.54
C GLY A 311 -11.35 -14.01 18.95
N GLU A 312 -12.44 -14.30 19.70
CA GLU A 312 -12.35 -15.00 20.97
C GLU A 312 -11.84 -16.43 20.71
N GLY A 313 -10.66 -16.74 21.19
CA GLY A 313 -10.07 -18.09 21.07
C GLY A 313 -8.58 -18.14 20.71
N ALA A 314 -8.00 -17.09 20.15
CA ALA A 314 -6.56 -17.05 19.90
C ALA A 314 -5.81 -16.55 21.15
N GLY A 315 -5.50 -17.48 22.05
CA GLY A 315 -4.70 -17.19 23.22
C GLY A 315 -3.24 -16.95 22.87
N HIS A 316 -2.86 -15.69 22.60
CA HIS A 316 -1.47 -15.24 22.75
C HIS A 316 -1.40 -13.74 23.00
N VAL A 317 -0.79 -13.41 24.11
CA VAL A 317 -0.45 -12.07 24.56
C VAL A 317 0.66 -11.50 23.68
N LEU A 318 0.46 -10.27 23.19
CA LEU A 318 1.58 -9.47 22.70
C LEU A 318 2.41 -9.06 23.93
N GLY A 319 3.49 -9.79 24.20
CA GLY A 319 4.52 -9.39 25.15
C GLY A 319 5.56 -8.52 24.46
#